data_45cbd6298d806d2bbeae85e7053d6b50
#
_entry.id   45cbd6298d806d2bbeae85e7053d6b50
#
_cell.length_a   1.000
_cell.length_b   1.000
_cell.length_c   1.000
_cell.angle_alpha   90.00
_cell.angle_beta   90.00
_cell.angle_gamma   90.00
#
_symmetry.space_group_name_H-M   'P 1'
#
loop_
_entity.id
_entity.type
_entity.pdbx_description
1 polymer ?
#
loop_
_entity_poly.entity_id
_entity_poly.type
_entity_poly.pdbx_seq_one_letter_code
_entity_poly.pdbx_strand_id
1 'polypeptide(L)'
;MRTTIVRSVVSMVLMMVAGLALADEYEAAIRMFKDADASARFFETSYGYAVFPTVGKGGIGVGGAYGKGRVYAQGRYVGDSSVTQVSLGFQLGGQAFSEIVFFEDERAFREFTSGNFEFGAGAGVVVITAAAQAQATTAGSSATVSGGPNNAETMGNRYNKGMATFIIPKGGLMYEATVSGQKFTYTPRN
;
A
#
# COMPACT_ATOMS: atom_id res chain seq x y z
N MET A 1 31.76 -2.31 34.90
CA MET A 1 30.62 -1.40 34.98
C MET A 1 30.55 -0.35 33.88
N ARG A 2 31.63 0.37 33.52
CA ARG A 2 31.62 1.38 32.44
C ARG A 2 31.25 0.84 31.05
N THR A 3 31.74 -0.33 30.68
CA THR A 3 31.49 -0.97 29.37
C THR A 3 30.05 -1.45 29.17
N THR A 4 29.37 -1.85 30.25
CA THR A 4 27.98 -2.28 30.20
C THR A 4 27.05 -1.10 29.98
N ILE A 5 27.30 0.02 30.64
CA ILE A 5 26.51 1.25 30.51
C ILE A 5 26.64 1.82 29.07
N VAL A 6 27.87 1.85 28.51
CA VAL A 6 28.08 2.33 27.15
C VAL A 6 27.36 1.46 26.12
N ARG A 7 27.38 0.13 26.28
CA ARG A 7 26.64 -0.80 25.39
C ARG A 7 25.12 -0.58 25.46
N SER A 8 24.58 -0.37 26.67
CA SER A 8 23.15 -0.10 26.85
C SER A 8 22.72 1.23 26.23
N VAL A 9 23.54 2.28 26.38
CA VAL A 9 23.26 3.60 25.78
C VAL A 9 23.32 3.54 24.25
N VAL A 10 24.34 2.87 23.69
CA VAL A 10 24.47 2.70 22.23
C VAL A 10 23.29 1.91 21.66
N SER A 11 22.83 0.84 22.33
CA SER A 11 21.66 0.08 21.90
C SER A 11 20.37 0.91 21.96
N MET A 12 20.20 1.74 22.97
CA MET A 12 19.05 2.62 23.13
C MET A 12 19.02 3.73 22.07
N VAL A 13 20.17 4.31 21.74
CA VAL A 13 20.30 5.31 20.67
C VAL A 13 20.04 4.68 19.30
N LEU A 14 20.54 3.47 19.02
CA LEU A 14 20.27 2.76 17.77
C LEU A 14 18.76 2.46 17.60
N MET A 15 18.06 2.09 18.67
CA MET A 15 16.61 1.85 18.63
C MET A 15 15.82 3.15 18.38
N MET A 16 16.25 4.29 18.94
CA MET A 16 15.63 5.59 18.67
C MET A 16 15.80 6.04 17.22
N VAL A 17 16.99 5.89 16.65
CA VAL A 17 17.27 6.27 15.25
C VAL A 17 16.48 5.39 14.28
N ALA A 18 16.36 4.09 14.54
CA ALA A 18 15.55 3.19 13.72
C ALA A 18 14.05 3.55 13.77
N GLY A 19 13.54 3.97 14.92
CA GLY A 19 12.15 4.41 15.08
C GLY A 19 11.81 5.68 14.29
N LEU A 20 12.74 6.64 14.20
CA LEU A 20 12.57 7.87 13.43
C LEU A 20 12.61 7.62 11.93
N ALA A 21 13.48 6.74 11.45
CA ALA A 21 13.59 6.39 10.03
C ALA A 21 12.32 5.69 9.51
N LEU A 22 11.74 4.80 10.31
CA LEU A 22 10.49 4.10 9.97
C LEU A 22 9.27 5.06 9.98
N ALA A 23 9.24 6.04 10.88
CA ALA A 23 8.17 7.04 10.89
C ALA A 23 8.21 7.91 9.63
N ASP A 24 9.39 8.30 9.18
CA ASP A 24 9.61 9.10 7.99
C ASP A 24 9.18 8.35 6.71
N GLU A 25 9.38 7.03 6.61
CA GLU A 25 8.97 6.23 5.46
C GLU A 25 7.44 6.19 5.28
N TYR A 26 6.67 6.06 6.38
CA TYR A 26 5.21 6.10 6.33
C TYR A 26 4.68 7.47 5.94
N GLU A 27 5.24 8.52 6.51
CA GLU A 27 4.86 9.89 6.17
C GLU A 27 5.20 10.24 4.72
N ALA A 28 6.36 9.80 4.22
CA ALA A 28 6.75 9.97 2.84
C ALA A 28 5.77 9.26 1.88
N ALA A 29 5.39 8.03 2.18
CA ALA A 29 4.39 7.29 1.39
C ALA A 29 3.02 7.98 1.41
N ILE A 30 2.55 8.43 2.57
CA ILE A 30 1.28 9.17 2.68
C ILE A 30 1.33 10.46 1.84
N ARG A 31 2.44 11.21 1.88
CA ARG A 31 2.61 12.41 1.03
C ARG A 31 2.52 12.05 -0.46
N MET A 32 3.22 11.01 -0.91
CA MET A 32 3.17 10.58 -2.32
C MET A 32 1.74 10.30 -2.79
N PHE A 33 0.90 9.65 -1.97
CA PHE A 33 -0.50 9.37 -2.31
C PHE A 33 -1.38 10.63 -2.19
N LYS A 34 -1.08 11.58 -1.31
CA LYS A 34 -1.78 12.87 -1.22
C LYS A 34 -1.50 13.77 -2.42
N ASP A 35 -0.28 13.70 -2.95
CA ASP A 35 0.16 14.50 -4.09
C ASP A 35 -0.33 13.90 -5.43
N ALA A 36 -0.84 12.67 -5.42
CA ALA A 36 -1.36 11.98 -6.59
C ALA A 36 -2.87 12.24 -6.75
N ASP A 37 -3.28 12.94 -7.79
CA ASP A 37 -4.69 13.34 -8.06
C ASP A 37 -5.67 12.16 -7.93
N ALA A 38 -5.27 10.97 -8.40
CA ALA A 38 -6.11 9.78 -8.37
C ALA A 38 -6.49 9.34 -6.95
N SER A 39 -5.62 9.54 -5.95
CA SER A 39 -5.82 9.10 -4.57
C SER A 39 -6.09 10.25 -3.59
N ALA A 40 -5.73 11.49 -3.94
CA ALA A 40 -5.78 12.65 -3.04
C ALA A 40 -7.16 12.83 -2.37
N ARG A 41 -8.24 12.79 -3.15
CA ARG A 41 -9.61 13.00 -2.65
C ARG A 41 -10.07 11.96 -1.63
N PHE A 42 -9.51 10.74 -1.68
CA PHE A 42 -9.89 9.68 -0.75
C PHE A 42 -9.42 9.96 0.68
N PHE A 43 -8.38 10.78 0.86
CA PHE A 43 -7.97 11.23 2.21
C PHE A 43 -9.02 12.10 2.89
N GLU A 44 -9.86 12.80 2.12
CA GLU A 44 -10.92 13.69 2.64
C GLU A 44 -12.24 12.94 2.88
N THR A 45 -12.50 11.89 2.08
CA THR A 45 -13.82 11.23 2.05
C THR A 45 -13.86 9.87 2.73
N SER A 46 -12.69 9.23 2.97
CA SER A 46 -12.62 7.91 3.59
C SER A 46 -12.75 7.98 5.11
N TYR A 47 -13.27 6.92 5.71
CA TYR A 47 -13.24 6.70 7.16
C TYR A 47 -11.82 6.52 7.69
N GLY A 48 -10.95 5.89 6.89
CA GLY A 48 -9.56 5.63 7.22
C GLY A 48 -8.82 4.92 6.08
N TYR A 49 -7.58 4.55 6.32
CA TYR A 49 -6.75 3.88 5.34
C TYR A 49 -5.68 2.99 5.97
N ALA A 50 -5.22 1.99 5.21
CA ALA A 50 -3.98 1.24 5.48
C ALA A 50 -2.93 1.64 4.45
N VAL A 51 -1.72 2.00 4.90
CA VAL A 51 -0.60 2.38 4.02
C VAL A 51 0.58 1.44 4.23
N PHE A 52 1.11 0.94 3.11
CA PHE A 52 2.25 0.05 3.00
C PHE A 52 3.35 0.78 2.22
N PRO A 53 4.32 1.41 2.91
CA PRO A 53 5.35 2.21 2.26
C PRO A 53 6.14 1.42 1.23
N THR A 54 6.47 0.18 1.53
CA THR A 54 7.22 -0.70 0.63
C THR A 54 6.67 -2.12 0.66
N VAL A 55 6.19 -2.56 -0.51
CA VAL A 55 5.80 -3.94 -0.79
C VAL A 55 6.79 -4.48 -1.82
N GLY A 56 7.58 -5.47 -1.43
CA GLY A 56 8.49 -6.17 -2.34
C GLY A 56 7.77 -7.33 -3.02
N LYS A 57 7.89 -7.44 -4.34
CA LYS A 57 7.30 -8.49 -5.16
C LYS A 57 8.36 -9.16 -6.03
N GLY A 58 8.31 -10.49 -6.13
CA GLY A 58 9.22 -11.24 -7.00
C GLY A 58 8.72 -12.65 -7.29
N GLY A 59 9.25 -13.25 -8.36
CA GLY A 59 8.90 -14.61 -8.73
C GLY A 59 9.34 -15.03 -10.12
N ILE A 60 9.23 -16.34 -10.36
CA ILE A 60 9.42 -17.01 -11.65
C ILE A 60 8.28 -18.04 -11.80
N GLY A 61 7.30 -17.78 -12.65
CA GLY A 61 6.10 -18.62 -12.81
C GLY A 61 5.13 -18.52 -11.63
N VAL A 62 5.61 -18.72 -10.42
CA VAL A 62 4.91 -18.42 -9.17
C VAL A 62 5.60 -17.27 -8.49
N GLY A 63 4.83 -16.31 -7.99
CA GLY A 63 5.37 -15.14 -7.31
C GLY A 63 4.69 -14.85 -5.99
N GLY A 64 5.38 -14.02 -5.20
CA GLY A 64 4.86 -13.52 -3.96
C GLY A 64 5.22 -12.06 -3.76
N ALA A 65 4.42 -11.37 -2.97
CA ALA A 65 4.76 -10.06 -2.47
C ALA A 65 4.48 -9.98 -0.97
N TYR A 66 5.26 -9.15 -0.29
CA TYR A 66 5.10 -8.90 1.13
C TYR A 66 5.44 -7.45 1.46
N GLY A 67 4.65 -6.87 2.35
CA GLY A 67 4.88 -5.53 2.88
C GLY A 67 4.30 -5.37 4.27
N LYS A 68 4.91 -4.47 5.06
CA LYS A 68 4.38 -4.03 6.36
C LYS A 68 3.70 -2.68 6.19
N GLY A 69 2.61 -2.48 6.92
CA GLY A 69 1.78 -1.30 6.83
C GLY A 69 1.30 -0.80 8.19
N ARG A 70 0.74 0.40 8.17
CA ARG A 70 0.03 1.01 9.29
C ARG A 70 -1.39 1.34 8.91
N VAL A 71 -2.30 1.17 9.87
CA VAL A 71 -3.72 1.45 9.71
C VAL A 71 -4.07 2.72 10.46
N TYR A 72 -4.76 3.61 9.77
CA TYR A 72 -5.24 4.88 10.28
C TYR A 72 -6.76 4.94 10.20
N ALA A 73 -7.41 5.37 11.28
CA ALA A 73 -8.84 5.64 11.32
C ALA A 73 -9.07 7.04 11.86
N GLN A 74 -9.84 7.85 11.11
CA GLN A 74 -10.13 9.25 11.48
C GLN A 74 -8.85 10.06 11.82
N GLY A 75 -7.80 9.89 11.01
CA GLY A 75 -6.52 10.57 11.16
C GLY A 75 -5.60 10.04 12.26
N ARG A 76 -6.00 9.01 13.02
CA ARG A 76 -5.21 8.42 14.11
C ARG A 76 -4.63 7.07 13.70
N TYR A 77 -3.39 6.83 14.04
CA TYR A 77 -2.74 5.51 13.90
C TYR A 77 -3.34 4.53 14.92
N VAL A 78 -4.00 3.48 14.44
CA VAL A 78 -4.77 2.54 15.28
C VAL A 78 -4.22 1.12 15.30
N GLY A 79 -3.29 0.77 14.43
CA GLY A 79 -2.68 -0.57 14.44
C GLY A 79 -1.77 -0.84 13.25
N ASP A 80 -1.06 -1.95 13.32
CA ASP A 80 -0.17 -2.45 12.27
C ASP A 80 -0.90 -3.45 11.37
N SER A 81 -0.44 -3.52 10.12
CA SER A 81 -0.95 -4.46 9.12
C SER A 81 0.22 -5.06 8.33
N SER A 82 -0.02 -6.20 7.72
CA SER A 82 0.86 -6.72 6.67
C SER A 82 0.05 -7.16 5.47
N VAL A 83 0.59 -6.96 4.27
CA VAL A 83 0.06 -7.50 3.03
C VAL A 83 0.92 -8.67 2.57
N THR A 84 0.26 -9.76 2.20
CA THR A 84 0.87 -10.91 1.52
C THR A 84 0.09 -11.14 0.23
N GLN A 85 0.81 -11.22 -0.88
CA GLN A 85 0.23 -11.52 -2.19
C GLN A 85 0.82 -12.82 -2.71
N VAL A 86 -0.03 -13.66 -3.30
CA VAL A 86 0.39 -14.82 -4.09
C VAL A 86 -0.10 -14.61 -5.51
N SER A 87 0.76 -14.80 -6.48
CA SER A 87 0.46 -14.68 -7.90
C SER A 87 0.87 -15.93 -8.66
N LEU A 88 0.00 -16.34 -9.59
CA LEU A 88 0.21 -17.47 -10.50
C LEU A 88 0.10 -16.98 -11.93
N GLY A 89 1.02 -17.41 -12.79
CA GLY A 89 1.04 -17.06 -14.20
C GLY A 89 2.43 -16.71 -14.69
N PHE A 90 2.51 -16.12 -15.89
CA PHE A 90 3.80 -15.70 -16.44
C PHE A 90 4.32 -14.49 -15.67
N GLN A 91 5.41 -14.68 -14.96
CA GLN A 91 6.13 -13.63 -14.24
C GLN A 91 7.62 -13.94 -14.17
N LEU A 92 8.45 -12.92 -14.34
CA LEU A 92 9.89 -12.99 -14.23
C LEU A 92 10.43 -11.66 -13.74
N GLY A 93 11.13 -11.67 -12.62
CA GLY A 93 11.80 -10.50 -12.09
C GLY A 93 11.37 -10.12 -10.67
N GLY A 94 11.68 -8.90 -10.30
CA GLY A 94 11.32 -8.32 -9.00
C GLY A 94 11.03 -6.84 -9.12
N GLN A 95 10.10 -6.37 -8.31
CA GLN A 95 9.76 -4.95 -8.21
C GLN A 95 9.38 -4.58 -6.78
N ALA A 96 9.43 -3.30 -6.48
CA ALA A 96 8.89 -2.73 -5.25
C ALA A 96 7.86 -1.64 -5.58
N PHE A 97 6.87 -1.52 -4.72
CA PHE A 97 5.83 -0.49 -4.83
C PHE A 97 5.35 -0.04 -3.46
N SER A 98 4.73 1.14 -3.40
CA SER A 98 3.93 1.57 -2.27
C SER A 98 2.47 1.23 -2.55
N GLU A 99 1.71 0.88 -1.51
CA GLU A 99 0.28 0.57 -1.60
C GLU A 99 -0.49 1.31 -0.52
N ILE A 100 -1.68 1.80 -0.87
CA ILE A 100 -2.65 2.35 0.07
C ILE A 100 -4.03 1.75 -0.20
N VAL A 101 -4.75 1.40 0.88
CA VAL A 101 -6.12 0.90 0.84
C VAL A 101 -6.97 1.84 1.66
N PHE A 102 -7.92 2.55 1.04
CA PHE A 102 -8.88 3.42 1.71
C PHE A 102 -10.14 2.64 2.08
N PHE A 103 -10.72 2.95 3.22
CA PHE A 103 -11.98 2.41 3.72
C PHE A 103 -13.06 3.46 3.58
N GLU A 104 -14.13 3.15 2.86
CA GLU A 104 -15.26 4.07 2.61
C GLU A 104 -15.97 4.47 3.90
N ASP A 105 -16.21 3.48 4.75
CA ASP A 105 -16.97 3.60 5.98
C ASP A 105 -16.40 2.73 7.12
N GLU A 106 -16.99 2.84 8.30
CA GLU A 106 -16.61 2.05 9.46
C GLU A 106 -16.82 0.54 9.27
N ARG A 107 -17.79 0.13 8.45
CA ARG A 107 -18.02 -1.27 8.11
C ARG A 107 -16.83 -1.84 7.33
N ALA A 108 -16.38 -1.14 6.30
CA ALA A 108 -15.20 -1.54 5.51
C ALA A 108 -13.94 -1.58 6.37
N PHE A 109 -13.75 -0.60 7.27
CA PHE A 109 -12.67 -0.62 8.25
C PHE A 109 -12.72 -1.84 9.17
N ARG A 110 -13.89 -2.18 9.73
CA ARG A 110 -14.04 -3.37 10.59
C ARG A 110 -13.82 -4.66 9.83
N GLU A 111 -14.26 -4.74 8.58
CA GLU A 111 -14.03 -5.89 7.71
C GLU A 111 -12.54 -6.09 7.46
N PHE A 112 -11.81 -5.04 7.09
CA PHE A 112 -10.35 -5.08 6.91
C PHE A 112 -9.62 -5.46 8.21
N THR A 113 -10.01 -4.90 9.33
CA THR A 113 -9.37 -5.12 10.65
C THR A 113 -9.82 -6.39 11.35
N SER A 114 -10.68 -7.21 10.75
CA SER A 114 -11.06 -8.53 11.28
C SER A 114 -9.88 -9.51 11.39
N GLY A 115 -8.74 -9.19 10.76
CA GLY A 115 -7.48 -9.91 10.86
C GLY A 115 -7.26 -10.97 9.76
N ASN A 116 -8.28 -11.23 8.92
CA ASN A 116 -8.19 -12.19 7.80
C ASN A 116 -8.87 -11.66 6.55
N PHE A 117 -8.66 -10.39 6.24
CA PHE A 117 -9.24 -9.79 5.06
C PHE A 117 -8.48 -10.22 3.79
N GLU A 118 -9.20 -10.63 2.75
CA GLU A 118 -8.64 -11.09 1.49
C GLU A 118 -9.29 -10.36 0.30
N PHE A 119 -8.47 -9.79 -0.57
CA PHE A 119 -8.89 -9.42 -1.92
C PHE A 119 -8.70 -10.61 -2.86
N GLY A 120 -9.79 -11.07 -3.46
CA GLY A 120 -9.73 -12.06 -4.53
C GLY A 120 -9.19 -11.47 -5.84
N ALA A 121 -8.85 -12.34 -6.78
CA ALA A 121 -8.51 -11.97 -8.15
C ALA A 121 -9.66 -11.19 -8.80
N GLY A 122 -9.43 -9.93 -9.14
CA GLY A 122 -10.45 -9.02 -9.69
C GLY A 122 -10.83 -7.83 -8.78
N ALA A 123 -10.25 -7.72 -7.59
CA ALA A 123 -10.31 -6.47 -6.84
C ALA A 123 -9.63 -5.36 -7.66
N GLY A 124 -10.36 -4.28 -7.92
CA GLY A 124 -9.85 -3.16 -8.68
C GLY A 124 -8.72 -2.45 -7.94
N VAL A 125 -7.52 -2.51 -8.50
CA VAL A 125 -6.35 -1.77 -8.02
C VAL A 125 -5.98 -0.72 -9.06
N VAL A 126 -5.81 0.52 -8.64
CA VAL A 126 -5.37 1.63 -9.49
C VAL A 126 -3.85 1.79 -9.38
N VAL A 127 -3.16 1.65 -10.50
CA VAL A 127 -1.70 1.87 -10.57
C VAL A 127 -1.44 3.31 -11.02
N ILE A 128 -0.81 4.09 -10.15
CA ILE A 128 -0.42 5.48 -10.41
C ILE A 128 1.01 5.48 -10.94
N THR A 129 1.18 5.81 -12.22
CA THR A 129 2.51 5.93 -12.85
C THR A 129 2.91 7.40 -13.02
N ALA A 130 4.22 7.66 -13.12
CA ALA A 130 4.73 9.01 -13.40
C ALA A 130 4.19 9.60 -14.71
N ALA A 131 3.93 8.75 -15.71
CA ALA A 131 3.31 9.17 -16.98
C ALA A 131 1.84 9.58 -16.78
N ALA A 132 1.09 8.90 -15.93
CA ALA A 132 -0.28 9.25 -15.59
C ALA A 132 -0.34 10.58 -14.81
N GLN A 133 0.60 10.81 -13.89
CA GLN A 133 0.70 12.08 -13.17
C GLN A 133 1.04 13.27 -14.08
N ALA A 134 1.95 13.07 -15.04
CA ALA A 134 2.32 14.11 -16.01
C ALA A 134 1.17 14.48 -16.95
N GLN A 135 0.27 13.54 -17.26
CA GLN A 135 -0.91 13.79 -18.10
C GLN A 135 -2.04 14.46 -17.30
N ALA A 136 -2.18 14.19 -16.02
CA ALA A 136 -3.16 14.81 -15.15
C ALA A 136 -2.95 16.34 -15.03
N THR A 137 -1.69 16.79 -15.07
CA THR A 137 -1.35 18.24 -15.05
C THR A 137 -1.67 18.97 -16.35
N THR A 138 -1.86 18.24 -17.47
CA THR A 138 -2.12 18.85 -18.79
C THR A 138 -3.54 18.59 -19.32
N ALA A 139 -4.27 17.61 -18.83
CA ALA A 139 -5.56 17.18 -19.38
C ALA A 139 -6.51 16.50 -18.38
N GLY A 140 -6.52 16.90 -17.12
CA GLY A 140 -7.53 16.43 -16.15
C GLY A 140 -7.88 14.93 -16.27
N SER A 141 -7.20 14.11 -15.50
CA SER A 141 -7.47 12.69 -15.24
C SER A 141 -7.19 11.67 -16.37
N SER A 142 -6.13 10.90 -16.20
CA SER A 142 -6.08 9.54 -16.74
C SER A 142 -5.30 8.62 -15.81
N ALA A 143 -6.01 7.78 -15.08
CA ALA A 143 -5.43 6.67 -14.32
C ALA A 143 -5.22 5.49 -15.29
N THR A 144 -3.99 5.00 -15.43
CA THR A 144 -3.71 3.80 -16.22
C THR A 144 -3.87 2.57 -15.34
N VAL A 145 -4.80 1.71 -15.69
CA VAL A 145 -5.06 0.43 -15.03
C VAL A 145 -4.36 -0.70 -15.77
N SER A 146 -3.61 -1.52 -15.08
CA SER A 146 -3.20 -2.81 -15.57
C SER A 146 -4.18 -3.88 -15.10
N GLY A 147 -5.02 -4.38 -16.01
CA GLY A 147 -5.95 -5.46 -15.68
C GLY A 147 -7.22 -5.45 -16.54
N GLY A 148 -7.11 -5.89 -17.82
CA GLY A 148 -8.26 -6.19 -18.66
C GLY A 148 -8.96 -4.99 -19.32
N PRO A 149 -9.74 -5.23 -20.41
CA PRO A 149 -10.27 -4.19 -21.28
C PRO A 149 -11.47 -3.40 -20.74
N ASN A 150 -11.81 -3.49 -19.46
CA ASN A 150 -12.96 -2.83 -18.88
C ASN A 150 -12.55 -1.82 -17.82
N ASN A 151 -12.37 -0.56 -18.25
CA ASN A 151 -12.60 0.68 -17.52
C ASN A 151 -11.65 1.06 -16.38
N ALA A 152 -10.45 1.46 -16.76
CA ALA A 152 -9.53 2.23 -15.94
C ALA A 152 -10.16 3.49 -15.32
N GLU A 153 -10.90 4.26 -16.12
CA GLU A 153 -11.52 5.52 -15.69
C GLU A 153 -12.65 5.32 -14.68
N THR A 154 -13.37 4.20 -14.72
CA THR A 154 -14.50 3.95 -13.83
C THR A 154 -14.08 3.38 -12.48
N MET A 155 -12.95 2.66 -12.41
CA MET A 155 -12.47 2.05 -11.16
C MET A 155 -11.70 3.03 -10.27
N GLY A 156 -10.98 3.99 -10.84
CA GLY A 156 -10.24 5.01 -10.08
C GLY A 156 -11.14 5.97 -9.30
N ASN A 157 -12.44 5.95 -9.53
CA ASN A 157 -13.39 6.92 -8.98
C ASN A 157 -14.36 6.34 -7.95
N ARG A 158 -14.28 5.05 -7.62
CA ARG A 158 -15.26 4.37 -6.75
C ARG A 158 -14.60 3.38 -5.81
N TYR A 159 -15.23 3.25 -4.64
CA TYR A 159 -14.95 2.12 -3.77
C TYR A 159 -15.52 0.82 -4.36
N ASN A 160 -14.74 -0.25 -4.30
CA ASN A 160 -15.17 -1.59 -4.62
C ASN A 160 -15.36 -2.36 -3.30
N LYS A 161 -16.59 -2.76 -2.99
CA LYS A 161 -16.94 -3.37 -1.70
C LYS A 161 -16.52 -2.53 -0.48
N GLY A 162 -16.61 -1.20 -0.61
CA GLY A 162 -16.22 -0.27 0.45
C GLY A 162 -14.71 0.00 0.55
N MET A 163 -13.90 -0.45 -0.39
CA MET A 163 -12.44 -0.22 -0.39
C MET A 163 -11.96 0.32 -1.73
N ALA A 164 -10.95 1.20 -1.69
CA ALA A 164 -10.25 1.70 -2.87
C ALA A 164 -8.74 1.52 -2.69
N THR A 165 -8.10 0.80 -3.61
CA THR A 165 -6.68 0.47 -3.52
C THR A 165 -5.88 1.16 -4.62
N PHE A 166 -4.79 1.81 -4.21
CA PHE A 166 -3.86 2.49 -5.11
C PHE A 166 -2.44 2.00 -4.90
N ILE A 167 -1.68 1.91 -5.99
CA ILE A 167 -0.28 1.47 -6.00
C ILE A 167 0.57 2.50 -6.74
N ILE A 168 1.72 2.86 -6.15
CA ILE A 168 2.76 3.68 -6.79
C ILE A 168 4.02 2.81 -6.94
N PRO A 169 4.45 2.47 -8.17
CA PRO A 169 5.69 1.73 -8.40
C PRO A 169 6.90 2.50 -7.90
N LYS A 170 7.79 1.83 -7.18
CA LYS A 170 9.06 2.40 -6.67
C LYS A 170 10.28 2.04 -7.52
N GLY A 171 10.20 0.97 -8.30
CA GLY A 171 11.27 0.50 -9.16
C GLY A 171 11.33 -1.02 -9.26
N GLY A 172 12.30 -1.49 -10.04
CA GLY A 172 12.46 -2.89 -10.41
C GLY A 172 11.98 -3.17 -11.82
N LEU A 173 12.34 -4.34 -12.34
CA LEU A 173 11.89 -4.85 -13.62
C LEU A 173 11.12 -6.14 -13.39
N MET A 174 9.88 -6.16 -13.81
CA MET A 174 9.04 -7.36 -13.76
C MET A 174 8.19 -7.46 -15.01
N TYR A 175 8.29 -8.60 -15.68
CA TYR A 175 7.37 -8.98 -16.74
C TYR A 175 6.30 -9.86 -16.13
N GLU A 176 5.04 -9.43 -16.25
CA GLU A 176 3.96 -10.08 -15.53
C GLU A 176 2.69 -10.19 -16.37
N ALA A 177 2.13 -11.40 -16.41
CA ALA A 177 0.76 -11.68 -16.81
C ALA A 177 0.22 -12.73 -15.82
N THR A 178 -0.35 -12.26 -14.71
CA THR A 178 -0.69 -13.11 -13.56
C THR A 178 -2.09 -12.83 -13.05
N VAL A 179 -2.63 -13.83 -12.36
CA VAL A 179 -3.79 -13.70 -11.48
C VAL A 179 -3.28 -13.72 -10.05
N SER A 180 -3.64 -12.73 -9.26
CA SER A 180 -3.15 -12.60 -7.90
C SER A 180 -4.27 -12.30 -6.91
N GLY A 181 -4.10 -12.80 -5.68
CA GLY A 181 -4.90 -12.47 -4.51
C GLY A 181 -4.03 -11.86 -3.43
N GLN A 182 -4.58 -10.93 -2.67
CA GLN A 182 -3.92 -10.28 -1.54
C GLN A 182 -4.63 -10.65 -0.24
N LYS A 183 -3.84 -10.96 0.79
CA LYS A 183 -4.30 -11.18 2.15
C LYS A 183 -3.68 -10.14 3.08
N PHE A 184 -4.52 -9.58 3.94
CA PHE A 184 -4.10 -8.59 4.93
C PHE A 184 -4.28 -9.14 6.34
N THR A 185 -3.32 -8.83 7.21
CA THR A 185 -3.42 -9.09 8.64
C THR A 185 -3.59 -7.75 9.37
N TYR A 186 -4.10 -7.78 10.59
CA TYR A 186 -4.22 -6.61 11.42
C TYR A 186 -3.86 -6.92 12.88
N THR A 187 -3.11 -6.03 13.50
CA THR A 187 -2.76 -6.06 14.93
C THR A 187 -3.06 -4.69 15.51
N PRO A 188 -4.02 -4.57 16.45
CA PRO A 188 -4.35 -3.29 17.05
C PRO A 188 -3.17 -2.74 17.84
N ARG A 189 -3.05 -1.42 17.89
CA ARG A 189 -2.10 -0.73 18.75
C ARG A 189 -2.68 -0.63 20.15
N ASN A 190 -1.89 -1.08 21.13
CA ASN A 190 -2.19 -0.91 22.56
C ASN A 190 -1.95 0.53 23.02
#